data_71c7d678fdbde750d75dbb12fa565951
#
_entry.id   71c7d678fdbde750d75dbb12fa565951
#
_cell.length_a   1.000
_cell.length_b   1.000
_cell.length_c   1.000
_cell.angle_alpha   90.00
_cell.angle_beta   90.00
_cell.angle_gamma   90.00
#
_symmetry.space_group_name_H-M   'P 1'
#
loop_
_entity.id
_entity.type
_entity.pdbx_description
1 polymer ?
#
loop_
_entity_poly.entity_id
_entity_poly.type
_entity_poly.pdbx_seq_one_letter_code
_entity_poly.pdbx_strand_id
1 'polypeptide(L)'
;NPDTFLKACEGRSARIGACPDTGHWVRSGLDTLASLRKYEKRIITLHLKDAAESGKRASRDVPRGTGQANYAALLKQLRDWKWRGVMTVEYEHLSPQLVQDVAQCVKFVEDFAAGATKKAGA
;
A
#
# COMPACT_ATOMS: atom_id res chain seq x y z
N ASN A 1 -13.20 -2.38 -3.85
CA ASN A 1 -13.10 -3.82 -3.64
C ASN A 1 -12.32 -4.45 -4.79
N PRO A 2 -11.25 -5.24 -4.52
CA PRO A 2 -10.44 -5.91 -5.54
C PRO A 2 -11.26 -6.75 -6.54
N ASP A 3 -12.22 -7.50 -6.05
CA ASP A 3 -13.00 -8.42 -6.90
C ASP A 3 -13.84 -7.69 -7.95
N THR A 4 -14.42 -6.54 -7.58
CA THR A 4 -15.19 -5.70 -8.51
C THR A 4 -14.33 -5.17 -9.64
N PHE A 5 -13.10 -4.72 -9.33
CA PHE A 5 -12.14 -4.26 -10.31
C PHE A 5 -11.71 -5.40 -11.26
N LEU A 6 -11.35 -6.55 -10.69
CA LEU A 6 -10.90 -7.70 -11.48
C LEU A 6 -11.99 -8.19 -12.43
N LYS A 7 -13.24 -8.22 -11.96
CA LYS A 7 -14.39 -8.53 -12.82
C LYS A 7 -14.53 -7.55 -14.00
N ALA A 8 -14.30 -6.25 -13.75
CA ALA A 8 -14.31 -5.25 -14.82
C ALA A 8 -13.15 -5.42 -15.80
N CYS A 9 -12.07 -6.10 -15.42
CA CYS A 9 -10.91 -6.40 -16.27
C CYS A 9 -11.05 -7.69 -17.09
N GLU A 10 -12.07 -8.51 -16.83
CA GLU A 10 -12.26 -9.76 -17.55
C GLU A 10 -12.40 -9.52 -19.07
N GLY A 11 -11.69 -10.32 -19.85
CA GLY A 11 -11.65 -10.21 -21.31
C GLY A 11 -10.99 -8.95 -21.87
N ARG A 12 -10.39 -8.11 -21.01
CA ARG A 12 -9.73 -6.87 -21.43
C ARG A 12 -8.22 -7.02 -21.55
N SER A 13 -7.62 -6.17 -22.40
CA SER A 13 -6.17 -6.12 -22.61
C SER A 13 -5.41 -5.99 -21.29
N ALA A 14 -4.20 -6.56 -21.23
CA ALA A 14 -3.26 -6.39 -20.11
C ALA A 14 -2.78 -4.93 -19.91
N ARG A 15 -3.05 -4.04 -20.88
CA ARG A 15 -2.79 -2.60 -20.72
C ARG A 15 -3.77 -1.91 -19.76
N ILE A 16 -4.89 -2.55 -19.45
CA ILE A 16 -5.83 -2.09 -18.43
C ILE A 16 -5.42 -2.76 -17.13
N GLY A 17 -4.96 -1.96 -16.19
CA GLY A 17 -4.48 -2.46 -14.91
C GLY A 17 -4.85 -1.56 -13.75
N ALA A 18 -4.41 -1.94 -12.58
CA ALA A 18 -4.73 -1.30 -11.33
C ALA A 18 -3.66 -0.31 -10.87
N CYS A 19 -4.11 0.77 -10.24
CA CYS A 19 -3.36 1.57 -9.29
C CYS A 19 -4.01 1.42 -7.92
N PRO A 20 -3.75 0.32 -7.19
CA PRO A 20 -4.36 0.13 -5.89
C PRO A 20 -3.83 1.14 -4.87
N ASP A 21 -4.71 1.57 -3.97
CA ASP A 21 -4.40 2.38 -2.81
C ASP A 21 -4.58 1.55 -1.53
N THR A 22 -3.50 1.35 -0.81
CA THR A 22 -3.48 0.47 0.36
C THR A 22 -4.27 1.03 1.54
N GLY A 23 -4.34 2.36 1.68
CA GLY A 23 -5.13 3.01 2.73
C GLY A 23 -6.63 2.82 2.55
N HIS A 24 -7.10 2.76 1.29
CA HIS A 24 -8.51 2.44 1.03
C HIS A 24 -8.87 1.02 1.45
N TRP A 25 -7.94 0.06 1.32
CA TRP A 25 -8.17 -1.29 1.83
C TRP A 25 -8.26 -1.30 3.35
N VAL A 26 -7.33 -0.62 4.03
CA VAL A 26 -7.36 -0.48 5.50
C VAL A 26 -8.69 0.12 5.97
N ARG A 27 -9.09 1.26 5.38
CA ARG A 27 -10.35 1.95 5.73
C ARG A 27 -11.59 1.10 5.47
N SER A 28 -11.50 0.18 4.51
CA SER A 28 -12.58 -0.78 4.21
C SER A 28 -12.53 -2.05 5.05
N GLY A 29 -11.57 -2.19 5.97
CA GLY A 29 -11.41 -3.39 6.79
C GLY A 29 -10.94 -4.61 6.03
N LEU A 30 -10.31 -4.41 4.87
CA LEU A 30 -9.79 -5.51 4.06
C LEU A 30 -8.37 -5.88 4.51
N ASP A 31 -8.05 -7.18 4.43
CA ASP A 31 -6.67 -7.63 4.51
C ASP A 31 -5.89 -7.10 3.31
N THR A 32 -4.87 -6.28 3.59
CA THR A 32 -4.12 -5.57 2.55
C THR A 32 -3.25 -6.52 1.74
N LEU A 33 -2.64 -7.52 2.36
CA LEU A 33 -1.82 -8.51 1.68
C LEU A 33 -2.66 -9.43 0.80
N ALA A 34 -3.80 -9.91 1.30
CA ALA A 34 -4.74 -10.70 0.51
C ALA A 34 -5.29 -9.89 -0.67
N SER A 35 -5.59 -8.60 -0.45
CA SER A 35 -6.02 -7.69 -1.51
C SER A 35 -4.95 -7.48 -2.56
N LEU A 36 -3.70 -7.24 -2.16
CA LEU A 36 -2.56 -7.10 -3.08
C LEU A 36 -2.40 -8.35 -3.95
N ARG A 37 -2.46 -9.53 -3.35
CA ARG A 37 -2.29 -10.81 -4.07
C ARG A 37 -3.32 -11.02 -5.18
N LYS A 38 -4.54 -10.55 -4.99
CA LYS A 38 -5.58 -10.61 -6.03
C LYS A 38 -5.20 -9.82 -7.29
N TYR A 39 -4.44 -8.74 -7.14
CA TYR A 39 -4.06 -7.86 -8.24
C TYR A 39 -2.77 -8.27 -8.98
N GLU A 40 -2.04 -9.29 -8.55
CA GLU A 40 -0.67 -9.62 -8.97
C GLU A 40 -0.34 -9.30 -10.43
N LYS A 41 -1.19 -9.77 -11.36
CA LYS A 41 -0.97 -9.63 -12.81
C LYS A 41 -1.57 -8.35 -13.41
N ARG A 42 -2.15 -7.50 -12.57
CA ARG A 42 -2.87 -6.30 -13.02
C ARG A 42 -2.33 -5.01 -12.40
N ILE A 43 -1.34 -5.07 -11.53
CA ILE A 43 -0.77 -3.88 -10.89
C ILE A 43 0.14 -3.16 -11.88
N ILE A 44 -0.18 -1.92 -12.20
CA ILE A 44 0.65 -1.01 -13.02
C ILE A 44 1.43 -0.06 -12.10
N THR A 45 0.75 0.57 -11.17
CA THR A 45 1.33 1.47 -10.16
C THR A 45 0.71 1.18 -8.80
N LEU A 46 1.25 1.76 -7.74
CA LEU A 46 0.72 1.61 -6.38
C LEU A 46 0.71 2.98 -5.68
N HIS A 47 -0.41 3.31 -5.06
CA HIS A 47 -0.47 4.35 -4.05
C HIS A 47 -0.24 3.72 -2.68
N LEU A 48 0.82 4.15 -2.05
CA LEU A 48 1.20 3.69 -0.73
C LEU A 48 0.65 4.66 0.32
N LYS A 49 -0.44 4.28 0.97
CA LYS A 49 -1.12 5.02 2.03
C LYS A 49 -1.33 4.11 3.23
N ASP A 50 -0.93 4.55 4.42
CA ASP A 50 -1.20 3.85 5.67
C ASP A 50 -2.26 4.59 6.47
N ALA A 51 -3.07 3.89 7.22
CA ALA A 51 -4.14 4.46 8.01
C ALA A 51 -4.13 3.94 9.45
N ALA A 52 -4.52 4.80 10.38
CA ALA A 52 -4.42 4.52 11.81
C ALA A 52 -5.34 3.38 12.28
N GLU A 53 -6.52 3.26 11.68
CA GLU A 53 -7.57 2.35 12.15
C GLU A 53 -8.16 1.57 10.96
N SER A 54 -8.24 0.25 11.11
CA SER A 54 -8.87 -0.63 10.13
C SER A 54 -10.40 -0.59 10.23
N GLY A 55 -11.07 -0.71 9.08
CA GLY A 55 -12.53 -0.73 8.99
C GLY A 55 -13.22 0.61 9.31
N LYS A 56 -12.44 1.70 9.41
CA LYS A 56 -12.95 3.02 9.73
C LYS A 56 -12.74 3.98 8.57
N ARG A 57 -13.81 4.32 7.88
CA ARG A 57 -13.77 5.17 6.68
C ARG A 57 -13.09 6.53 6.91
N ALA A 58 -13.29 7.12 8.08
CA ALA A 58 -12.71 8.41 8.46
C ALA A 58 -11.32 8.28 9.12
N SER A 59 -10.69 7.10 9.10
CA SER A 59 -9.36 6.92 9.65
C SER A 59 -8.37 7.86 8.98
N ARG A 60 -7.58 8.58 9.79
CA ARG A 60 -6.55 9.49 9.27
C ARG A 60 -5.35 8.71 8.72
N ASP A 61 -4.64 9.32 7.80
CA ASP A 61 -3.35 8.81 7.35
C ASP A 61 -2.31 8.94 8.47
N VAL A 62 -1.41 8.00 8.50
CA VAL A 62 -0.26 7.97 9.41
C VAL A 62 1.01 7.64 8.64
N PRO A 63 2.20 7.98 9.17
CA PRO A 63 3.46 7.59 8.54
C PRO A 63 3.50 6.08 8.28
N ARG A 64 3.99 5.72 7.10
CA ARG A 64 4.02 4.34 6.63
C ARG A 64 4.72 3.41 7.59
N GLY A 65 4.08 2.27 7.86
CA GLY A 65 4.56 1.26 8.79
C GLY A 65 4.14 1.51 10.25
N THR A 66 3.43 2.62 10.53
CA THR A 66 2.90 2.92 11.87
C THR A 66 1.39 2.68 11.98
N GLY A 67 0.73 2.34 10.86
CA GLY A 67 -0.70 2.05 10.78
C GLY A 67 -1.00 0.57 10.57
N GLN A 68 -2.10 0.31 9.89
CA GLN A 68 -2.72 -1.02 9.78
C GLN A 68 -2.47 -1.71 8.43
N ALA A 69 -1.70 -1.09 7.51
CA ALA A 69 -1.53 -1.62 6.16
C ALA A 69 -0.55 -2.80 6.04
N ASN A 70 0.15 -3.18 7.13
CA ASN A 70 1.13 -4.27 7.12
C ASN A 70 2.19 -4.14 6.01
N TYR A 71 2.85 -3.00 5.95
CA TYR A 71 3.78 -2.67 4.88
C TYR A 71 4.96 -3.61 4.73
N ALA A 72 5.45 -4.19 5.83
CA ALA A 72 6.54 -5.16 5.77
C ALA A 72 6.15 -6.37 4.91
N ALA A 73 4.93 -6.88 5.06
CA ALA A 73 4.42 -7.99 4.26
C ALA A 73 4.13 -7.59 2.81
N LEU A 74 3.57 -6.39 2.59
CA LEU A 74 3.29 -5.87 1.24
C LEU A 74 4.58 -5.70 0.43
N LEU A 75 5.57 -5.02 0.98
CA LEU A 75 6.86 -4.79 0.29
C LEU A 75 7.62 -6.10 0.08
N LYS A 76 7.57 -7.02 1.05
CA LYS A 76 8.14 -8.36 0.87
C LYS A 76 7.47 -9.09 -0.31
N GLN A 77 6.16 -9.06 -0.40
CA GLN A 77 5.43 -9.72 -1.50
C GLN A 77 5.79 -9.12 -2.86
N LEU A 78 5.86 -7.79 -2.97
CA LEU A 78 6.28 -7.12 -4.21
C LEU A 78 7.70 -7.49 -4.61
N ARG A 79 8.61 -7.60 -3.64
CA ARG A 79 9.98 -8.06 -3.86
C ARG A 79 10.04 -9.50 -4.32
N ASP A 80 9.28 -10.39 -3.68
CA ASP A 80 9.23 -11.81 -4.02
C ASP A 80 8.70 -12.02 -5.45
N TRP A 81 7.74 -11.19 -5.89
CA TRP A 81 7.25 -11.16 -7.27
C TRP A 81 8.22 -10.50 -8.26
N LYS A 82 9.29 -9.88 -7.76
CA LYS A 82 10.20 -9.03 -8.59
C LYS A 82 9.41 -7.95 -9.34
N TRP A 83 8.35 -7.45 -8.72
CA TRP A 83 7.50 -6.43 -9.34
C TRP A 83 8.30 -5.16 -9.64
N ARG A 84 8.06 -4.59 -10.82
CA ARG A 84 8.70 -3.39 -11.31
C ARG A 84 7.64 -2.38 -11.70
N GLY A 85 7.49 -1.35 -10.93
CA GLY A 85 6.51 -0.30 -11.17
C GLY A 85 6.78 0.89 -10.28
N VAL A 86 5.97 1.94 -10.45
CA VAL A 86 6.06 3.15 -9.64
C VAL A 86 5.22 2.98 -8.39
N MET A 87 5.81 3.30 -7.25
CA MET A 87 5.13 3.41 -5.96
C MET A 87 5.10 4.89 -5.57
N THR A 88 3.92 5.43 -5.39
CA THR A 88 3.71 6.83 -5.00
C THR A 88 3.30 6.91 -3.54
N VAL A 89 3.94 7.78 -2.79
CA VAL A 89 3.45 8.16 -1.45
C VAL A 89 2.18 8.96 -1.62
N GLU A 90 1.10 8.53 -0.98
CA GLU A 90 -0.10 9.33 -0.84
C GLU A 90 -0.36 9.59 0.64
N TYR A 91 -0.51 10.87 1.01
CA TYR A 91 -0.65 11.31 2.38
C TYR A 91 -1.52 12.56 2.43
N GLU A 92 -2.73 12.43 2.97
CA GLU A 92 -3.75 13.49 2.93
C GLU A 92 -4.01 14.12 4.32
N HIS A 93 -3.36 13.63 5.37
CA HIS A 93 -3.52 14.20 6.71
C HIS A 93 -2.72 15.51 6.83
N LEU A 94 -3.43 16.64 6.73
CA LEU A 94 -2.83 17.96 6.87
C LEU A 94 -2.51 18.24 8.34
N SER A 95 -1.24 18.42 8.64
CA SER A 95 -0.73 18.74 9.97
C SER A 95 0.56 19.56 9.86
N PRO A 96 1.01 20.22 10.95
CA PRO A 96 2.33 20.88 10.95
C PRO A 96 3.49 19.92 10.67
N GLN A 97 3.31 18.62 10.86
CA GLN A 97 4.29 17.56 10.65
C GLN A 97 4.22 16.92 9.25
N LEU A 98 3.38 17.41 8.34
CA LEU A 98 3.14 16.80 7.02
C LEU A 98 4.43 16.46 6.27
N VAL A 99 5.37 17.38 6.22
CA VAL A 99 6.65 17.18 5.48
C VAL A 99 7.47 16.07 6.13
N GLN A 100 7.55 16.05 7.45
CA GLN A 100 8.26 15.02 8.21
C GLN A 100 7.59 13.66 8.04
N ASP A 101 6.26 13.60 8.09
CA ASP A 101 5.50 12.37 7.91
C ASP A 101 5.71 11.78 6.51
N VAL A 102 5.68 12.62 5.48
CA VAL A 102 5.99 12.18 4.11
C VAL A 102 7.43 11.70 3.97
N ALA A 103 8.38 12.41 4.58
CA ALA A 103 9.78 11.99 4.60
C ALA A 103 9.96 10.62 5.29
N GLN A 104 9.25 10.36 6.39
CA GLN A 104 9.24 9.03 7.04
C GLN A 104 8.65 7.96 6.11
N CYS A 105 7.61 8.29 5.35
CA CYS A 105 7.03 7.36 4.37
C CYS A 105 8.04 6.93 3.30
N VAL A 106 8.84 7.86 2.79
CA VAL A 106 9.91 7.58 1.82
C VAL A 106 11.00 6.73 2.47
N LYS A 107 11.50 7.20 3.62
CA LYS A 107 12.56 6.50 4.37
C LYS A 107 12.20 5.05 4.70
N PHE A 108 10.96 4.76 5.04
CA PHE A 108 10.52 3.40 5.34
C PHE A 108 10.75 2.44 4.14
N VAL A 109 10.48 2.88 2.92
CA VAL A 109 10.69 2.05 1.72
C VAL A 109 12.18 1.91 1.41
N GLU A 110 12.95 3.00 1.57
CA GLU A 110 14.41 2.97 1.37
C GLU A 110 15.09 2.03 2.37
N ASP A 111 14.73 2.12 3.65
CA ASP A 111 15.24 1.23 4.70
C ASP A 111 14.88 -0.23 4.43
N PHE A 112 13.66 -0.50 3.96
CA PHE A 112 13.26 -1.84 3.56
C PHE A 112 14.10 -2.35 2.38
N ALA A 113 14.31 -1.53 1.37
CA ALA A 113 15.12 -1.88 0.21
C ALA A 113 16.59 -2.16 0.61
N ALA A 114 17.12 -1.39 1.55
CA ALA A 114 18.47 -1.57 2.10
C ALA A 114 18.58 -2.76 3.09
N GLY A 115 17.48 -3.44 3.41
CA GLY A 115 17.45 -4.52 4.41
C GLY A 115 17.54 -4.02 5.86
N ALA A 116 17.38 -2.72 6.09
CA ALA A 116 17.52 -2.09 7.40
C ALA A 116 16.24 -2.13 8.26
N THR A 117 15.09 -2.49 7.69
CA THR A 117 13.85 -2.64 8.45
C THR A 117 13.95 -3.87 9.34
N LYS A 118 14.19 -3.65 10.63
CA LYS A 118 14.01 -4.68 11.65
C LYS A 118 12.58 -5.22 11.57
N LYS A 119 12.42 -6.54 11.72
CA LYS A 119 11.11 -7.17 11.95
C LYS A 119 10.39 -6.36 13.02
N ALA A 120 9.30 -5.68 12.65
CA ALA A 120 8.40 -5.12 13.63
C ALA A 120 7.74 -6.31 14.35
N GLY A 121 8.06 -6.48 15.61
CA GLY A 121 7.40 -7.40 16.54
C GLY A 121 7.72 -8.87 16.30
N ALA A 122 8.70 -9.38 17.02
CA ALA A 122 8.58 -10.73 17.53
C ALA A 122 7.63 -10.69 18.72
#